data_c8f1695df6536e160b0135b95c340897
#
_entry.id   c8f1695df6536e160b0135b95c340897
#
_cell.length_a   1.000
_cell.length_b   1.000
_cell.length_c   1.000
_cell.angle_alpha   90.00
_cell.angle_beta   90.00
_cell.angle_gamma   90.00
#
_symmetry.space_group_name_H-M   'P 1'
#
loop_
_entity.id
_entity.type
_entity.pdbx_description
1 polymer ?
#
loop_
_entity_poly.entity_id
_entity_poly.type
_entity_poly.pdbx_seq_one_letter_code
_entity_poly.pdbx_strand_id
1 'polypeptide(L)'
;MRGLLVIAALGALGLCTIGCQARDKARPAATPFASESADEVLADEWYRVAINGQPCGYARYRSSLRDAVITTTYEERVIESHGGQPLEMVYLGTWEETARHQPMRYIVQQRDGAAGVVDTYRFTPDHIERVSRQGDRQTTATLAHPRGDWLTPGQVDVVLKEAMAEGQRRIALKVYDPQIVDRPYTVIYDEPAHGQRVEIADGSRVEATRWRVAYSYLPGMPAYEYYDSAGVAVKYEIDMGGGAVVTRTLADASVAEAEFDPPEMADRSMVRPDRPIEAIGRVKLAVYELTFGDPADGPLGVQPPNTQYQRVARLGDRRVRLTIDMRRAPDLAGADPPGDAYLAASIAVDHTDPVVQGLTRRVAGQLKADHGPADFARAAELFVASHIRGGSLSVGSATASEAARTREGDCTESAVLLAAMLRARGIPSRCVYGLVYTEDPFLDQPGVFVYHMWTQAWVSAPSPADDPNATAPQGYWMEVDAAMLGYTAGHLALGVTAMGENAEAEALRLVPMTADLAVKVIRIER
;
A
#
# COMPACT_ATOMS: atom_id res chain seq x y z
N MET A 1 -15.04 13.64 -0.89
CA MET A 1 -14.02 13.21 0.06
C MET A 1 -14.33 11.93 0.79
N ARG A 2 -15.59 11.62 1.09
CA ARG A 2 -15.99 10.36 1.72
C ARG A 2 -15.52 9.12 0.96
N GLY A 3 -15.47 9.20 -0.37
CA GLY A 3 -14.87 8.17 -1.22
C GLY A 3 -13.35 8.26 -1.38
N LEU A 4 -12.78 9.44 -1.15
CA LEU A 4 -11.36 9.73 -1.40
C LEU A 4 -10.40 9.12 -0.38
N LEU A 5 -10.78 9.16 0.90
CA LEU A 5 -9.97 8.64 2.02
C LEU A 5 -9.91 7.11 2.07
N VAL A 6 -10.83 6.47 1.37
CA VAL A 6 -11.03 5.02 1.32
C VAL A 6 -9.91 4.25 0.67
N ILE A 7 -9.30 4.82 -0.37
CA ILE A 7 -8.31 4.09 -1.17
C ILE A 7 -6.99 3.96 -0.40
N ALA A 8 -6.68 4.91 0.49
CA ALA A 8 -5.51 4.80 1.37
C ALA A 8 -5.64 3.67 2.40
N ALA A 9 -6.83 3.46 2.96
CA ALA A 9 -7.09 2.35 3.88
C ALA A 9 -7.14 0.97 3.18
N LEU A 10 -7.58 0.95 1.91
CA LEU A 10 -7.70 -0.29 1.12
C LEU A 10 -6.44 -0.64 0.32
N GLY A 11 -5.50 0.29 0.14
CA GLY A 11 -4.20 0.01 -0.48
C GLY A 11 -3.34 -0.98 0.30
N ALA A 12 -3.62 -1.17 1.58
CA ALA A 12 -3.01 -2.21 2.42
C ALA A 12 -3.61 -3.61 2.20
N LEU A 13 -4.79 -3.69 1.57
CA LEU A 13 -5.59 -4.91 1.40
C LEU A 13 -4.99 -6.01 0.50
N GLY A 14 -3.86 -5.78 -0.14
CA GLY A 14 -3.35 -6.70 -1.17
C GLY A 14 -1.95 -7.29 -0.93
N LEU A 15 -1.21 -6.89 0.08
CA LEU A 15 0.24 -7.08 -0.03
C LEU A 15 0.91 -7.99 1.00
N CYS A 16 0.26 -8.53 2.02
CA CYS A 16 0.96 -9.45 2.94
C CYS A 16 0.06 -10.45 3.63
N THR A 17 0.27 -11.73 3.41
CA THR A 17 -0.13 -12.76 4.38
C THR A 17 0.66 -14.06 4.24
N ILE A 18 1.44 -14.43 5.23
CA ILE A 18 1.72 -15.82 5.59
C ILE A 18 1.74 -15.89 7.11
N GLY A 19 0.79 -16.63 7.70
CA GLY A 19 0.52 -16.62 9.12
C GLY A 19 1.05 -17.77 9.95
N CYS A 20 1.04 -17.61 11.24
CA CYS A 20 0.84 -18.65 12.26
C CYS A 20 0.48 -18.02 13.62
N GLN A 21 -0.46 -18.67 14.28
CA GLN A 21 -1.16 -18.51 15.57
C GLN A 21 -0.63 -17.52 16.63
N ALA A 22 -1.53 -16.70 17.20
CA ALA A 22 -1.33 -15.88 18.39
C ALA A 22 -2.43 -15.98 19.44
N ARG A 23 -2.05 -15.77 20.70
CA ARG A 23 -2.89 -15.77 21.91
C ARG A 23 -3.34 -14.36 22.28
N ASP A 24 -4.60 -14.28 22.72
CA ASP A 24 -5.27 -13.09 23.27
C ASP A 24 -4.47 -12.27 24.30
N LYS A 25 -4.52 -10.93 24.18
CA LYS A 25 -4.41 -10.00 25.31
C LYS A 25 -5.19 -8.70 25.10
N ALA A 26 -5.74 -8.24 26.23
CA ALA A 26 -6.78 -7.26 26.45
C ALA A 26 -6.55 -5.83 25.93
N ARG A 27 -7.68 -5.20 25.64
CA ARG A 27 -8.00 -3.84 25.20
C ARG A 27 -7.61 -2.76 26.23
N PRO A 28 -7.01 -1.62 25.87
CA PRO A 28 -7.00 -0.43 26.72
C PRO A 28 -8.21 0.45 26.48
N ALA A 29 -8.80 0.93 27.58
CA ALA A 29 -9.97 1.80 27.59
C ALA A 29 -9.62 3.25 27.21
N ALA A 30 -10.51 3.88 26.45
CA ALA A 30 -10.44 5.31 26.13
C ALA A 30 -10.81 6.18 27.33
N THR A 31 -10.04 7.23 27.58
CA THR A 31 -10.29 8.23 28.64
C THR A 31 -11.18 9.36 28.09
N PRO A 32 -12.24 9.77 28.80
CA PRO A 32 -13.10 10.87 28.34
C PRO A 32 -12.48 12.23 28.63
N PHE A 33 -12.54 13.13 27.64
CA PHE A 33 -12.18 14.54 27.80
C PHE A 33 -13.36 15.38 28.26
N ALA A 34 -13.04 16.37 29.09
CA ALA A 34 -13.97 17.25 29.77
C ALA A 34 -14.63 18.26 28.81
N SER A 35 -15.86 18.67 29.18
CA SER A 35 -16.74 19.60 28.48
C SER A 35 -16.22 21.03 28.45
N GLU A 36 -16.12 21.60 27.24
CA GLU A 36 -16.15 23.06 26.99
C GLU A 36 -16.94 23.28 25.70
N SER A 37 -17.64 24.41 25.61
CA SER A 37 -18.52 24.90 24.53
C SER A 37 -18.95 23.88 23.46
N ALA A 38 -20.25 23.67 23.29
CA ALA A 38 -20.80 22.70 22.32
C ALA A 38 -20.37 23.06 20.91
N ASP A 39 -19.69 22.09 20.23
CA ASP A 39 -19.36 22.20 18.82
C ASP A 39 -20.65 22.24 18.00
N GLU A 40 -20.74 23.14 17.03
CA GLU A 40 -21.78 23.10 16.00
C GLU A 40 -21.49 21.94 15.06
N VAL A 41 -22.30 20.89 15.12
CA VAL A 41 -22.16 19.71 14.24
C VAL A 41 -22.71 20.06 12.86
N LEU A 42 -21.84 20.06 11.84
CA LEU A 42 -22.18 20.32 10.45
C LEU A 42 -22.61 19.05 9.72
N ALA A 43 -21.98 17.91 10.04
CA ALA A 43 -22.32 16.59 9.55
C ALA A 43 -21.85 15.52 10.55
N ASP A 44 -22.61 14.43 10.68
CA ASP A 44 -22.21 13.23 11.44
C ASP A 44 -22.91 12.01 10.80
N GLU A 45 -22.17 11.27 9.99
CA GLU A 45 -22.71 10.20 9.15
C GLU A 45 -21.93 8.93 9.40
N TRP A 46 -22.68 7.85 9.58
CA TRP A 46 -22.16 6.51 9.79
C TRP A 46 -22.44 5.62 8.59
N TYR A 47 -21.53 4.71 8.32
CA TYR A 47 -21.62 3.78 7.21
C TYR A 47 -21.25 2.38 7.64
N ARG A 48 -22.02 1.39 7.20
CA ARG A 48 -21.61 -0.01 7.25
C ARG A 48 -20.68 -0.28 6.09
N VAL A 49 -19.50 -0.83 6.38
CA VAL A 49 -18.53 -1.25 5.36
C VAL A 49 -18.72 -2.74 5.08
N ALA A 50 -18.72 -3.12 3.81
CA ALA A 50 -18.83 -4.50 3.40
C ALA A 50 -17.95 -4.78 2.18
N ILE A 51 -17.46 -6.02 2.08
CA ILE A 51 -16.75 -6.56 0.91
C ILE A 51 -17.64 -7.64 0.31
N ASN A 52 -18.03 -7.47 -0.97
CA ASN A 52 -18.98 -8.36 -1.65
C ASN A 52 -20.29 -8.59 -0.88
N GLY A 53 -20.77 -7.56 -0.21
CA GLY A 53 -21.98 -7.62 0.61
C GLY A 53 -21.80 -8.26 1.97
N GLN A 54 -20.62 -8.83 2.29
CA GLN A 54 -20.32 -9.34 3.62
C GLN A 54 -19.77 -8.21 4.50
N PRO A 55 -20.42 -7.87 5.63
CA PRO A 55 -19.93 -6.82 6.51
C PRO A 55 -18.51 -7.08 7.00
N CYS A 56 -17.69 -6.03 7.00
CA CYS A 56 -16.32 -6.10 7.47
C CYS A 56 -15.93 -4.93 8.40
N GLY A 57 -16.83 -3.97 8.63
CA GLY A 57 -16.51 -2.84 9.50
C GLY A 57 -17.49 -1.68 9.39
N TYR A 58 -17.01 -0.52 9.80
CA TYR A 58 -17.75 0.73 9.71
C TYR A 58 -16.84 1.88 9.24
N ALA A 59 -17.48 2.95 8.74
CA ALA A 59 -16.85 4.24 8.55
C ALA A 59 -17.72 5.33 9.15
N ARG A 60 -17.10 6.43 9.61
CA ARG A 60 -17.77 7.61 10.11
C ARG A 60 -17.17 8.84 9.49
N TYR A 61 -18.01 9.72 8.99
CA TYR A 61 -17.65 11.06 8.57
C TYR A 61 -18.28 12.08 9.52
N ARG A 62 -17.48 12.95 10.12
CA ARG A 62 -17.96 13.97 11.01
C ARG A 62 -17.29 15.31 10.68
N SER A 63 -18.10 16.37 10.59
CA SER A 63 -17.61 17.75 10.46
C SER A 63 -18.26 18.62 11.53
N SER A 64 -17.48 19.47 12.15
CA SER A 64 -17.94 20.39 13.19
C SER A 64 -17.24 21.75 13.10
N LEU A 65 -17.93 22.81 13.55
CA LEU A 65 -17.40 24.16 13.63
C LEU A 65 -17.28 24.57 15.10
N ARG A 66 -16.08 25.01 15.49
CA ARG A 66 -15.80 25.59 16.82
C ARG A 66 -14.77 26.69 16.69
N ASP A 67 -15.01 27.84 17.30
CA ASP A 67 -14.09 28.97 17.34
C ASP A 67 -13.52 29.38 15.96
N ALA A 68 -14.38 29.35 14.92
CA ALA A 68 -14.03 29.62 13.53
C ALA A 68 -13.04 28.58 12.92
N VAL A 69 -12.91 27.38 13.51
CA VAL A 69 -12.18 26.25 12.98
C VAL A 69 -13.17 25.15 12.61
N ILE A 70 -13.11 24.71 11.37
CA ILE A 70 -13.82 23.52 10.88
C ILE A 70 -12.90 22.33 11.09
N THR A 71 -13.39 21.34 11.83
CA THR A 71 -12.72 20.04 12.01
C THR A 71 -13.51 18.96 11.29
N THR A 72 -12.89 18.35 10.30
CA THR A 72 -13.46 17.24 9.55
C THR A 72 -12.69 15.96 9.87
N THR A 73 -13.39 14.99 10.42
CA THR A 73 -12.84 13.67 10.78
C THR A 73 -13.46 12.59 9.92
N TYR A 74 -12.61 11.72 9.39
CA TYR A 74 -13.01 10.47 8.76
C TYR A 74 -12.35 9.31 9.51
N GLU A 75 -13.17 8.42 10.02
CA GLU A 75 -12.74 7.19 10.68
C GLU A 75 -13.22 6.00 9.87
N GLU A 76 -12.37 5.02 9.67
CA GLU A 76 -12.74 3.75 9.09
C GLU A 76 -12.06 2.61 9.84
N ARG A 77 -12.83 1.60 10.16
CA ARG A 77 -12.38 0.38 10.79
C ARG A 77 -12.85 -0.79 9.97
N VAL A 78 -11.92 -1.61 9.50
CA VAL A 78 -12.17 -2.82 8.73
C VAL A 78 -11.50 -3.99 9.42
N ILE A 79 -12.18 -5.12 9.48
CA ILE A 79 -11.64 -6.39 9.97
C ILE A 79 -11.85 -7.43 8.88
N GLU A 80 -10.77 -8.07 8.48
CA GLU A 80 -10.74 -9.16 7.53
C GLU A 80 -10.19 -10.42 8.17
N SER A 81 -10.48 -11.57 7.60
CA SER A 81 -9.89 -12.84 7.99
C SER A 81 -8.93 -13.34 6.93
N HIS A 82 -7.79 -13.84 7.34
CA HIS A 82 -6.80 -14.44 6.48
C HIS A 82 -6.39 -15.81 7.05
N GLY A 83 -6.92 -16.89 6.48
CA GLY A 83 -6.72 -18.24 7.01
C GLY A 83 -7.29 -18.40 8.42
N GLY A 84 -8.43 -17.77 8.72
CA GLY A 84 -9.09 -17.78 10.03
C GLY A 84 -8.45 -16.84 11.06
N GLN A 85 -7.47 -16.03 10.71
CA GLN A 85 -6.87 -15.02 11.60
C GLN A 85 -7.43 -13.63 11.27
N PRO A 86 -8.04 -12.92 12.23
CA PRO A 86 -8.54 -11.58 11.98
C PRO A 86 -7.41 -10.57 11.91
N LEU A 87 -7.43 -9.73 10.88
CA LEU A 87 -6.60 -8.54 10.71
C LEU A 87 -7.48 -7.30 10.82
N GLU A 88 -7.21 -6.47 11.81
CA GLU A 88 -7.89 -5.20 11.99
C GLU A 88 -7.08 -4.05 11.38
N MET A 89 -7.72 -3.28 10.52
CA MET A 89 -7.20 -2.05 9.94
C MET A 89 -8.02 -0.86 10.44
N VAL A 90 -7.34 0.19 10.88
CA VAL A 90 -7.98 1.43 11.32
C VAL A 90 -7.32 2.60 10.62
N TYR A 91 -8.14 3.43 10.02
CA TYR A 91 -7.76 4.71 9.47
C TYR A 91 -8.52 5.83 10.18
N LEU A 92 -7.80 6.86 10.62
CA LEU A 92 -8.40 8.06 11.21
C LEU A 92 -7.69 9.29 10.65
N GLY A 93 -8.40 10.04 9.80
CA GLY A 93 -7.96 11.32 9.25
C GLY A 93 -8.68 12.47 9.91
N THR A 94 -7.97 13.48 10.39
CA THR A 94 -8.53 14.70 10.98
C THR A 94 -7.96 15.93 10.31
N TRP A 95 -8.78 16.66 9.57
CA TRP A 95 -8.47 17.94 8.96
C TRP A 95 -8.97 19.08 9.83
N GLU A 96 -8.12 20.07 10.03
CA GLU A 96 -8.48 21.35 10.62
C GLU A 96 -8.26 22.45 9.59
N GLU A 97 -9.26 23.28 9.39
CA GLU A 97 -9.23 24.41 8.48
C GLU A 97 -10.00 25.60 9.09
N THR A 98 -9.66 26.80 8.67
CA THR A 98 -10.42 27.98 9.11
C THR A 98 -11.85 27.93 8.56
N ALA A 99 -12.78 28.75 9.11
CA ALA A 99 -14.12 28.91 8.54
C ALA A 99 -14.14 29.46 7.09
N ARG A 100 -12.98 29.90 6.56
CA ARG A 100 -12.77 30.27 5.15
C ARG A 100 -12.07 29.17 4.36
N HIS A 101 -12.05 27.95 4.90
CA HIS A 101 -11.43 26.76 4.29
C HIS A 101 -9.93 26.90 3.99
N GLN A 102 -9.18 27.66 4.78
CA GLN A 102 -7.73 27.66 4.69
C GLN A 102 -7.19 26.51 5.53
N PRO A 103 -6.36 25.62 4.96
CA PRO A 103 -5.85 24.47 5.68
C PRO A 103 -4.93 24.89 6.82
N MET A 104 -5.06 24.24 7.96
CA MET A 104 -4.26 24.50 9.16
C MET A 104 -3.43 23.26 9.53
N ARG A 105 -4.10 22.13 9.67
CA ARG A 105 -3.48 20.88 10.10
C ARG A 105 -4.22 19.68 9.54
N TYR A 106 -3.48 18.63 9.21
CA TYR A 106 -4.02 17.31 8.91
C TYR A 106 -3.29 16.28 9.74
N ILE A 107 -4.00 15.44 10.46
CA ILE A 107 -3.47 14.33 11.23
C ILE A 107 -4.04 13.05 10.65
N VAL A 108 -3.18 12.11 10.31
CA VAL A 108 -3.56 10.77 9.86
C VAL A 108 -3.00 9.76 10.83
N GLN A 109 -3.85 8.86 11.28
CA GLN A 109 -3.49 7.71 12.07
C GLN A 109 -3.90 6.47 11.29
N GLN A 110 -2.93 5.63 10.98
CA GLN A 110 -3.16 4.34 10.35
C GLN A 110 -2.66 3.25 11.28
N ARG A 111 -3.41 2.19 11.38
CA ARG A 111 -3.03 1.01 12.14
C ARG A 111 -3.47 -0.25 11.41
N ASP A 112 -2.49 -1.10 11.14
CA ASP A 112 -2.66 -2.43 10.57
C ASP A 112 -2.22 -3.44 11.61
N GLY A 113 -3.17 -4.17 12.20
CA GLY A 113 -2.88 -5.03 13.33
C GLY A 113 -2.29 -4.25 14.52
N ALA A 114 -1.09 -4.61 14.95
CA ALA A 114 -0.39 -3.98 16.07
C ALA A 114 0.47 -2.77 15.66
N ALA A 115 0.87 -2.66 14.39
CA ALA A 115 1.69 -1.55 13.90
C ALA A 115 0.83 -0.32 13.61
N GLY A 116 1.33 0.86 13.95
CA GLY A 116 0.64 2.12 13.72
C GLY A 116 1.56 3.26 13.34
N VAL A 117 1.13 4.07 12.39
CA VAL A 117 1.79 5.30 11.96
C VAL A 117 0.88 6.49 12.23
N VAL A 118 1.47 7.58 12.71
CA VAL A 118 0.79 8.87 12.86
C VAL A 118 1.54 9.92 12.08
N ASP A 119 0.93 10.43 11.02
CA ASP A 119 1.43 11.55 10.24
C ASP A 119 0.71 12.83 10.64
N THR A 120 1.46 13.89 10.89
CA THR A 120 0.94 15.23 11.15
C THR A 120 1.49 16.18 10.12
N TYR A 121 0.61 16.81 9.36
CA TYR A 121 0.91 17.85 8.39
C TYR A 121 0.45 19.19 8.96
N ARG A 122 1.35 20.14 9.09
CA ARG A 122 1.05 21.51 9.51
C ARG A 122 1.27 22.45 8.33
N PHE A 123 0.23 23.15 7.95
CA PHE A 123 0.27 24.12 6.86
C PHE A 123 0.74 25.48 7.40
N THR A 124 1.95 25.90 7.04
CA THR A 124 2.50 27.23 7.34
C THR A 124 2.37 28.13 6.10
N PRO A 125 2.61 29.43 6.15
CA PRO A 125 2.55 30.28 4.95
C PRO A 125 3.53 29.89 3.84
N ASP A 126 4.69 29.32 4.19
CA ASP A 126 5.78 29.08 3.24
C ASP A 126 5.91 27.60 2.81
N HIS A 127 5.49 26.67 3.65
CA HIS A 127 5.69 25.23 3.43
C HIS A 127 4.73 24.40 4.28
N ILE A 128 4.73 23.10 4.06
CA ILE A 128 4.03 22.11 4.89
C ILE A 128 5.08 21.36 5.71
N GLU A 129 4.95 21.39 7.03
CA GLU A 129 5.74 20.57 7.94
C GLU A 129 5.07 19.21 8.10
N ARG A 130 5.78 18.12 7.78
CA ARG A 130 5.34 16.76 8.08
C ARG A 130 6.13 16.21 9.27
N VAL A 131 5.42 15.67 10.24
CA VAL A 131 5.97 14.86 11.33
C VAL A 131 5.33 13.50 11.28
N SER A 132 6.15 12.47 11.06
CA SER A 132 5.71 11.08 11.00
C SER A 132 6.23 10.32 12.22
N ARG A 133 5.36 9.56 12.89
CA ARG A 133 5.69 8.77 14.08
C ARG A 133 5.24 7.34 13.91
N GLN A 134 6.16 6.41 14.22
CA GLN A 134 5.88 4.97 14.32
C GLN A 134 6.62 4.43 15.54
N GLY A 135 5.90 3.85 16.50
CA GLY A 135 6.48 3.47 17.78
C GLY A 135 7.19 4.64 18.47
N ASP A 136 8.43 4.43 18.88
CA ASP A 136 9.29 5.47 19.51
C ASP A 136 10.02 6.37 18.49
N ARG A 137 9.79 6.15 17.21
CA ARG A 137 10.47 6.89 16.14
C ARG A 137 9.67 8.08 15.66
N GLN A 138 10.42 9.12 15.30
CA GLN A 138 9.87 10.30 14.67
C GLN A 138 10.81 10.76 13.55
N THR A 139 10.22 11.08 12.40
CA THR A 139 10.89 11.79 11.31
C THR A 139 10.17 13.10 11.02
N THR A 140 10.89 14.05 10.46
CA THR A 140 10.35 15.33 10.03
C THR A 140 10.77 15.61 8.60
N ALA A 141 9.85 16.17 7.81
CA ALA A 141 10.10 16.59 6.44
C ALA A 141 9.46 17.95 6.18
N THR A 142 10.03 18.69 5.27
CA THR A 142 9.48 19.96 4.77
C THR A 142 9.01 19.75 3.34
N LEU A 143 7.72 19.89 3.10
CA LEU A 143 7.10 19.75 1.78
C LEU A 143 6.77 21.13 1.23
N ALA A 144 6.94 21.33 -0.06
CA ALA A 144 6.50 22.54 -0.72
C ALA A 144 4.96 22.59 -0.78
N HIS A 145 4.38 23.79 -0.70
CA HIS A 145 2.97 23.95 -1.00
C HIS A 145 2.65 23.47 -2.42
N PRO A 146 1.54 22.74 -2.62
CA PRO A 146 1.11 22.36 -3.94
C PRO A 146 0.79 23.60 -4.79
N ARG A 147 1.20 23.59 -6.05
CA ARG A 147 0.97 24.70 -6.97
C ARG A 147 -0.47 24.71 -7.50
N GLY A 148 -1.01 25.90 -7.66
CA GLY A 148 -2.36 26.15 -8.21
C GLY A 148 -3.47 25.99 -7.16
N ASP A 149 -4.70 26.18 -7.61
CA ASP A 149 -5.88 26.11 -6.74
C ASP A 149 -6.24 24.64 -6.47
N TRP A 150 -6.60 24.36 -5.25
CA TRP A 150 -7.09 23.05 -4.81
C TRP A 150 -8.04 23.24 -3.62
N LEU A 151 -8.91 22.24 -3.42
CA LEU A 151 -9.94 22.26 -2.40
C LEU A 151 -9.52 21.45 -1.18
N THR A 152 -9.83 21.99 -0.01
CA THR A 152 -9.78 21.24 1.25
C THR A 152 -10.99 20.26 1.34
N PRO A 153 -10.95 19.31 2.27
CA PRO A 153 -12.08 18.41 2.52
C PRO A 153 -13.41 19.11 2.75
N GLY A 154 -13.46 20.14 3.56
CA GLY A 154 -14.68 20.89 3.81
C GLY A 154 -15.18 21.64 2.57
N GLN A 155 -14.30 22.20 1.76
CA GLN A 155 -14.66 22.84 0.50
C GLN A 155 -15.21 21.86 -0.54
N VAL A 156 -14.66 20.64 -0.62
CA VAL A 156 -15.14 19.63 -1.57
C VAL A 156 -16.62 19.35 -1.37
N ASP A 157 -17.06 19.17 -0.13
CA ASP A 157 -18.46 18.87 0.17
C ASP A 157 -19.39 20.05 -0.22
N VAL A 158 -18.96 21.28 0.03
CA VAL A 158 -19.74 22.47 -0.34
C VAL A 158 -19.85 22.61 -1.84
N VAL A 159 -18.71 22.61 -2.54
CA VAL A 159 -18.68 22.81 -4.01
C VAL A 159 -19.41 21.68 -4.73
N LEU A 160 -19.28 20.44 -4.25
CA LEU A 160 -19.96 19.29 -4.86
C LEU A 160 -21.48 19.38 -4.71
N LYS A 161 -21.98 19.73 -3.52
CA LYS A 161 -23.42 19.91 -3.27
C LYS A 161 -24.01 21.05 -4.11
N GLU A 162 -23.32 22.17 -4.21
CA GLU A 162 -23.74 23.32 -5.02
C GLU A 162 -23.80 22.91 -6.51
N ALA A 163 -22.76 22.31 -7.05
CA ALA A 163 -22.70 21.87 -8.43
C ALA A 163 -23.79 20.83 -8.79
N MET A 164 -24.08 19.90 -7.87
CA MET A 164 -25.16 18.92 -8.03
C MET A 164 -26.54 19.62 -8.01
N ALA A 165 -26.75 20.58 -7.09
CA ALA A 165 -28.00 21.35 -7.01
C ALA A 165 -28.24 22.23 -8.24
N GLU A 166 -27.17 22.73 -8.89
CA GLU A 166 -27.23 23.44 -10.16
C GLU A 166 -27.50 22.52 -11.37
N GLY A 167 -27.55 21.21 -11.16
CA GLY A 167 -27.81 20.23 -12.20
C GLY A 167 -26.61 19.99 -13.15
N GLN A 168 -25.41 20.28 -12.71
CA GLN A 168 -24.21 19.98 -13.48
C GLN A 168 -24.11 18.47 -13.71
N ARG A 169 -23.79 18.05 -14.93
CA ARG A 169 -23.67 16.62 -15.30
C ARG A 169 -22.23 16.11 -15.27
N ARG A 170 -21.27 17.01 -15.14
CA ARG A 170 -19.86 16.70 -14.96
C ARG A 170 -19.23 17.75 -14.05
N ILE A 171 -18.65 17.28 -12.94
CA ILE A 171 -18.03 18.12 -11.93
C ILE A 171 -16.57 17.66 -11.82
N ALA A 172 -15.63 18.58 -11.97
CA ALA A 172 -14.21 18.29 -11.85
C ALA A 172 -13.64 19.11 -10.69
N LEU A 173 -13.17 18.42 -9.66
CA LEU A 173 -12.62 19.02 -8.45
C LEU A 173 -11.11 18.76 -8.40
N LYS A 174 -10.34 19.79 -8.09
CA LYS A 174 -8.93 19.67 -7.77
C LYS A 174 -8.77 19.55 -6.27
N VAL A 175 -8.23 18.47 -5.79
CA VAL A 175 -8.11 18.13 -4.37
C VAL A 175 -6.66 17.87 -4.02
N TYR A 176 -6.27 18.19 -2.82
CA TYR A 176 -4.96 17.84 -2.29
C TYR A 176 -5.10 17.05 -0.99
N ASP A 177 -4.49 15.88 -0.99
CA ASP A 177 -4.27 15.07 0.19
C ASP A 177 -2.79 14.64 0.19
N PRO A 178 -1.99 15.17 1.13
CA PRO A 178 -0.56 14.88 1.19
C PRO A 178 -0.24 13.44 1.60
N GLN A 179 -1.22 12.69 2.09
CA GLN A 179 -1.09 11.27 2.39
C GLN A 179 -1.12 10.42 1.11
N ILE A 180 -1.90 10.84 0.11
CA ILE A 180 -2.11 10.08 -1.11
C ILE A 180 -1.05 10.42 -2.16
N VAL A 181 -0.80 11.71 -2.40
CA VAL A 181 0.13 12.18 -3.42
C VAL A 181 0.76 13.53 -3.05
N ASP A 182 1.95 13.79 -3.61
CA ASP A 182 2.73 15.02 -3.39
C ASP A 182 2.21 16.27 -4.14
N ARG A 183 1.13 16.12 -4.92
CA ARG A 183 0.56 17.18 -5.77
C ARG A 183 -0.96 17.07 -5.84
N PRO A 184 -1.67 18.17 -6.13
CA PRO A 184 -3.12 18.11 -6.32
C PRO A 184 -3.51 17.16 -7.45
N TYR A 185 -4.55 16.39 -7.23
CA TYR A 185 -5.14 15.48 -8.19
C TYR A 185 -6.57 15.89 -8.52
N THR A 186 -7.08 15.39 -9.64
CA THR A 186 -8.43 15.69 -10.10
C THR A 186 -9.37 14.54 -9.76
N VAL A 187 -10.52 14.88 -9.19
CA VAL A 187 -11.67 13.99 -9.01
C VAL A 187 -12.75 14.43 -9.98
N ILE A 188 -13.25 13.51 -10.79
CA ILE A 188 -14.28 13.77 -11.78
C ILE A 188 -15.53 12.98 -11.39
N TYR A 189 -16.63 13.71 -11.20
CA TYR A 189 -17.96 13.15 -11.09
C TYR A 189 -18.65 13.33 -12.44
N ASP A 190 -19.10 12.23 -13.05
CA ASP A 190 -19.80 12.26 -14.35
C ASP A 190 -20.89 11.18 -14.43
N GLU A 191 -21.58 11.12 -15.57
CA GLU A 191 -22.61 10.12 -15.86
C GLU A 191 -23.71 9.99 -14.76
N PRO A 192 -24.33 11.09 -14.31
CA PRO A 192 -25.36 11.00 -13.28
C PRO A 192 -26.57 10.17 -13.76
N ALA A 193 -26.93 9.16 -12.97
CA ALA A 193 -28.09 8.31 -13.18
C ALA A 193 -29.10 8.54 -12.04
N HIS A 194 -30.18 9.25 -12.35
CA HIS A 194 -31.23 9.63 -11.39
C HIS A 194 -32.20 8.47 -11.10
N GLY A 195 -32.94 8.58 -9.99
CA GLY A 195 -34.02 7.66 -9.63
C GLY A 195 -33.54 6.26 -9.23
N GLN A 196 -32.29 6.15 -8.77
CA GLN A 196 -31.77 4.89 -8.25
C GLN A 196 -32.40 4.60 -6.88
N ARG A 197 -32.92 3.39 -6.69
CA ARG A 197 -33.37 2.93 -5.36
C ARG A 197 -32.26 2.18 -4.69
N VAL A 198 -31.63 2.81 -3.70
CA VAL A 198 -30.50 2.27 -2.95
C VAL A 198 -31.01 1.72 -1.63
N GLU A 199 -30.71 0.45 -1.35
CA GLU A 199 -30.93 -0.13 -0.04
C GLU A 199 -29.79 0.30 0.88
N ILE A 200 -30.13 0.91 2.02
CA ILE A 200 -29.17 1.31 3.05
C ILE A 200 -29.06 0.23 4.12
N ALA A 201 -28.14 0.40 5.07
CA ALA A 201 -27.71 -0.70 5.94
C ALA A 201 -28.80 -1.21 6.92
N ASP A 202 -29.85 -0.45 7.19
CA ASP A 202 -31.01 -0.86 7.99
C ASP A 202 -32.10 -1.61 7.16
N GLY A 203 -31.84 -1.81 5.86
CA GLY A 203 -32.77 -2.46 4.92
C GLY A 203 -33.80 -1.52 4.30
N SER A 204 -33.84 -0.25 4.69
CA SER A 204 -34.71 0.74 4.06
C SER A 204 -34.18 1.14 2.67
N ARG A 205 -35.03 1.75 1.84
CA ARG A 205 -34.66 2.18 0.48
C ARG A 205 -34.79 3.66 0.32
N VAL A 206 -33.71 4.27 -0.15
CA VAL A 206 -33.62 5.70 -0.42
C VAL A 206 -33.51 5.94 -1.93
N GLU A 207 -34.21 6.97 -2.44
CA GLU A 207 -34.02 7.43 -3.81
C GLU A 207 -32.75 8.29 -3.89
N ALA A 208 -31.88 7.98 -4.84
CA ALA A 208 -30.60 8.63 -5.00
C ALA A 208 -30.22 8.84 -6.47
N THR A 209 -29.28 9.73 -6.71
CA THR A 209 -28.57 9.87 -7.98
C THR A 209 -27.22 9.20 -7.87
N ARG A 210 -26.94 8.22 -8.73
CA ARG A 210 -25.63 7.59 -8.84
C ARG A 210 -24.72 8.43 -9.73
N TRP A 211 -23.50 8.67 -9.26
CA TRP A 211 -22.44 9.30 -10.01
C TRP A 211 -21.29 8.32 -10.21
N ARG A 212 -20.70 8.32 -11.40
CA ARG A 212 -19.40 7.70 -11.63
C ARG A 212 -18.33 8.66 -11.16
N VAL A 213 -17.36 8.18 -10.37
CA VAL A 213 -16.28 8.98 -9.79
C VAL A 213 -14.95 8.42 -10.25
N ALA A 214 -14.12 9.25 -10.86
CA ALA A 214 -12.80 8.88 -11.34
C ALA A 214 -11.72 9.75 -10.68
N TYR A 215 -10.64 9.10 -10.24
CA TYR A 215 -9.49 9.73 -9.59
C TYR A 215 -8.29 9.72 -10.52
N SER A 216 -7.67 10.90 -10.77
CA SER A 216 -6.54 10.98 -11.71
C SER A 216 -5.27 10.24 -11.24
N TYR A 217 -5.15 9.95 -9.94
CA TYR A 217 -4.04 9.17 -9.40
C TYR A 217 -4.30 7.65 -9.43
N LEU A 218 -5.55 7.23 -9.68
CA LEU A 218 -5.97 5.82 -9.75
C LEU A 218 -6.72 5.56 -11.07
N PRO A 219 -6.04 5.64 -12.22
CA PRO A 219 -6.68 5.44 -13.52
C PRO A 219 -7.16 4.00 -13.69
N GLY A 220 -8.34 3.82 -14.28
CA GLY A 220 -8.91 2.50 -14.56
C GLY A 220 -9.67 1.85 -13.39
N MET A 221 -9.85 2.55 -12.27
CA MET A 221 -10.64 2.10 -11.12
C MET A 221 -11.70 3.15 -10.76
N PRO A 222 -12.79 3.27 -11.49
CA PRO A 222 -13.86 4.18 -11.15
C PRO A 222 -14.62 3.68 -9.91
N ALA A 223 -15.03 4.63 -9.07
CA ALA A 223 -15.96 4.39 -8.00
C ALA A 223 -17.38 4.86 -8.42
N TYR A 224 -18.37 4.48 -7.64
CA TYR A 224 -19.72 5.00 -7.74
C TYR A 224 -20.16 5.57 -6.40
N GLU A 225 -20.68 6.78 -6.44
CA GLU A 225 -21.25 7.45 -5.27
C GLU A 225 -22.72 7.77 -5.53
N TYR A 226 -23.52 7.56 -4.50
CA TYR A 226 -24.97 7.74 -4.57
C TYR A 226 -25.37 8.82 -3.59
N TYR A 227 -26.00 9.87 -4.09
CA TYR A 227 -26.44 11.01 -3.30
C TYR A 227 -27.95 11.12 -3.29
N ASP A 228 -28.55 11.32 -2.12
CA ASP A 228 -29.97 11.63 -1.99
C ASP A 228 -30.29 13.08 -2.42
N SER A 229 -31.54 13.48 -2.34
CA SER A 229 -32.01 14.81 -2.69
C SER A 229 -31.48 15.93 -1.77
N ALA A 230 -31.00 15.58 -0.58
CA ALA A 230 -30.35 16.53 0.35
C ALA A 230 -28.84 16.64 0.13
N GLY A 231 -28.28 15.87 -0.80
CA GLY A 231 -26.86 15.81 -1.08
C GLY A 231 -26.08 15.02 -0.02
N VAL A 232 -26.75 14.09 0.69
CA VAL A 232 -26.10 13.14 1.58
C VAL A 232 -25.66 11.92 0.77
N ALA A 233 -24.42 11.47 0.95
CA ALA A 233 -23.93 10.26 0.34
C ALA A 233 -24.56 9.04 1.03
N VAL A 234 -25.44 8.31 0.35
CA VAL A 234 -26.14 7.15 0.90
C VAL A 234 -25.44 5.84 0.61
N LYS A 235 -24.61 5.79 -0.43
CA LYS A 235 -23.77 4.64 -0.76
C LYS A 235 -22.52 5.08 -1.51
N TYR A 236 -21.44 4.40 -1.23
CA TYR A 236 -20.20 4.38 -2.00
C TYR A 236 -19.92 2.95 -2.45
N GLU A 237 -19.40 2.77 -3.64
CA GLU A 237 -19.05 1.47 -4.21
C GLU A 237 -17.81 1.59 -5.08
N ILE A 238 -16.84 0.71 -4.88
CA ILE A 238 -15.65 0.60 -5.72
C ILE A 238 -15.34 -0.87 -5.98
N ASP A 239 -15.04 -1.20 -7.23
CA ASP A 239 -14.47 -2.49 -7.61
C ASP A 239 -12.95 -2.40 -7.49
N MET A 240 -12.41 -3.15 -6.53
CA MET A 240 -10.97 -3.25 -6.28
C MET A 240 -10.29 -4.27 -7.20
N GLY A 241 -11.05 -4.90 -8.10
CA GLY A 241 -10.61 -6.02 -8.91
C GLY A 241 -10.54 -7.34 -8.15
N GLY A 242 -10.25 -8.45 -8.86
CA GLY A 242 -10.28 -9.79 -8.27
C GLY A 242 -11.66 -10.18 -7.73
N GLY A 243 -12.73 -9.53 -8.21
CA GLY A 243 -14.09 -9.68 -7.70
C GLY A 243 -14.31 -9.07 -6.30
N ALA A 244 -13.48 -8.14 -5.84
CA ALA A 244 -13.63 -7.42 -4.58
C ALA A 244 -14.39 -6.11 -4.78
N VAL A 245 -15.67 -6.12 -4.51
CA VAL A 245 -16.48 -4.90 -4.46
C VAL A 245 -16.59 -4.44 -3.02
N VAL A 246 -16.01 -3.28 -2.72
CA VAL A 246 -16.13 -2.63 -1.42
C VAL A 246 -17.29 -1.64 -1.46
N THR A 247 -18.16 -1.74 -0.48
CA THR A 247 -19.30 -0.82 -0.33
C THR A 247 -19.28 -0.17 1.04
N ARG A 248 -19.70 1.11 1.08
CA ARG A 248 -20.09 1.80 2.30
C ARG A 248 -21.52 2.24 2.13
N THR A 249 -22.36 1.84 3.05
CA THR A 249 -23.80 2.09 2.97
C THR A 249 -24.23 2.84 4.22
N LEU A 250 -24.95 3.95 4.05
CA LEU A 250 -25.42 4.79 5.15
C LEU A 250 -26.15 3.95 6.21
N ALA A 251 -25.89 4.23 7.46
CA ALA A 251 -26.38 3.50 8.61
C ALA A 251 -26.56 4.42 9.83
N ASP A 252 -27.32 3.97 10.81
CA ASP A 252 -27.20 4.47 12.17
C ASP A 252 -25.95 3.90 12.85
N ALA A 253 -25.43 4.58 13.86
CA ALA A 253 -24.23 4.15 14.59
C ALA A 253 -24.34 2.69 15.09
N SER A 254 -25.49 2.30 15.64
CA SER A 254 -25.72 0.94 16.16
C SER A 254 -25.69 -0.13 15.07
N VAL A 255 -26.12 0.19 13.84
CA VAL A 255 -26.08 -0.70 12.68
C VAL A 255 -24.67 -0.75 12.10
N ALA A 256 -24.00 0.41 12.04
CA ALA A 256 -22.64 0.51 11.53
C ALA A 256 -21.65 -0.31 12.37
N GLU A 257 -21.75 -0.23 13.70
CA GLU A 257 -20.88 -0.90 14.67
C GLU A 257 -21.36 -2.33 15.08
N ALA A 258 -22.48 -2.81 14.49
CA ALA A 258 -22.99 -4.14 14.83
C ALA A 258 -21.93 -5.24 14.57
N GLU A 259 -21.89 -6.25 15.42
CA GLU A 259 -20.98 -7.40 15.29
C GLU A 259 -21.17 -8.13 13.96
N PHE A 260 -20.09 -8.70 13.44
CA PHE A 260 -20.08 -9.45 12.20
C PHE A 260 -18.97 -10.51 12.20
N ASP A 261 -19.11 -11.51 11.36
CA ASP A 261 -18.02 -12.45 11.05
C ASP A 261 -17.16 -11.86 9.94
N PRO A 262 -15.85 -11.63 10.15
CA PRO A 262 -14.99 -11.05 9.16
C PRO A 262 -14.93 -11.88 7.87
N PRO A 263 -14.98 -11.26 6.67
CA PRO A 263 -14.84 -11.97 5.40
C PRO A 263 -13.46 -12.60 5.29
N GLU A 264 -13.42 -13.84 4.79
CA GLU A 264 -12.16 -14.52 4.50
C GLU A 264 -11.56 -14.00 3.19
N MET A 265 -10.35 -13.45 3.28
CA MET A 265 -9.65 -12.80 2.16
C MET A 265 -8.48 -13.62 1.61
N ALA A 266 -8.21 -14.77 2.18
CA ALA A 266 -7.06 -15.60 1.83
C ALA A 266 -7.01 -15.99 0.35
N ASP A 267 -8.16 -16.33 -0.26
CA ASP A 267 -8.24 -16.66 -1.68
C ASP A 267 -7.83 -15.51 -2.62
N ARG A 268 -7.82 -14.26 -2.11
CA ARG A 268 -7.45 -13.06 -2.88
C ARG A 268 -5.98 -12.71 -2.78
N SER A 269 -5.27 -13.28 -1.81
CA SER A 269 -3.83 -13.12 -1.67
C SER A 269 -3.03 -14.04 -2.61
N MET A 270 -3.72 -14.79 -3.49
CA MET A 270 -3.09 -15.73 -4.39
C MET A 270 -3.61 -15.62 -5.83
N VAL A 271 -2.75 -15.95 -6.78
CA VAL A 271 -3.06 -16.01 -8.21
C VAL A 271 -2.80 -17.41 -8.71
N ARG A 272 -3.83 -18.08 -9.23
CA ARG A 272 -3.69 -19.43 -9.79
C ARG A 272 -3.19 -19.34 -11.22
N PRO A 273 -2.06 -19.97 -11.57
CA PRO A 273 -1.65 -20.08 -12.95
C PRO A 273 -2.59 -21.03 -13.73
N ASP A 274 -2.59 -20.92 -15.06
CA ASP A 274 -3.37 -21.81 -15.94
C ASP A 274 -2.97 -23.29 -15.86
N ARG A 275 -1.79 -23.56 -15.31
CA ARG A 275 -1.28 -24.92 -15.01
C ARG A 275 -0.23 -24.88 -13.90
N PRO A 276 -0.12 -25.92 -13.07
CA PRO A 276 0.90 -26.00 -12.03
C PRO A 276 2.31 -26.09 -12.61
N ILE A 277 3.29 -25.65 -11.82
CA ILE A 277 4.72 -25.70 -12.13
C ILE A 277 5.37 -26.66 -11.14
N GLU A 278 5.87 -27.77 -11.59
CA GLU A 278 6.56 -28.74 -10.74
C GLU A 278 8.05 -28.40 -10.58
N ALA A 279 8.59 -28.61 -9.39
CA ALA A 279 10.00 -28.43 -9.05
C ALA A 279 10.53 -27.04 -9.42
N ILE A 280 9.80 -25.99 -9.02
CA ILE A 280 10.12 -24.59 -9.35
C ILE A 280 11.56 -24.22 -9.01
N GLY A 281 12.11 -24.75 -7.92
CA GLY A 281 13.50 -24.55 -7.51
C GLY A 281 14.55 -25.12 -8.50
N ARG A 282 14.14 -25.98 -9.45
CA ARG A 282 15.01 -26.56 -10.50
C ARG A 282 14.85 -25.87 -11.85
N VAL A 283 13.86 -25.01 -11.99
CA VAL A 283 13.59 -24.30 -13.25
C VAL A 283 14.69 -23.31 -13.55
N LYS A 284 15.28 -23.42 -14.75
CA LYS A 284 16.33 -22.51 -15.25
C LYS A 284 15.77 -21.38 -16.10
N LEU A 285 14.68 -21.65 -16.81
CA LEU A 285 13.99 -20.64 -17.60
C LEU A 285 12.48 -20.83 -17.49
N ALA A 286 11.79 -19.76 -17.18
CA ALA A 286 10.34 -19.69 -17.21
C ALA A 286 9.87 -18.51 -18.06
N VAL A 287 8.81 -18.70 -18.82
CA VAL A 287 8.14 -17.66 -19.59
C VAL A 287 6.68 -17.63 -19.19
N TYR A 288 6.24 -16.47 -18.75
CA TYR A 288 4.87 -16.21 -18.32
C TYR A 288 4.23 -15.13 -19.18
N GLU A 289 2.94 -15.22 -19.42
CA GLU A 289 2.14 -14.09 -19.87
C GLU A 289 1.22 -13.66 -18.74
N LEU A 290 1.29 -12.38 -18.41
CA LEU A 290 0.46 -11.73 -17.40
C LEU A 290 -0.58 -10.86 -18.10
N THR A 291 -1.82 -10.97 -17.66
CA THR A 291 -2.93 -10.08 -18.06
C THR A 291 -3.46 -9.39 -16.80
N PHE A 292 -3.54 -8.06 -16.83
CA PHE A 292 -3.90 -7.23 -15.69
C PHE A 292 -5.30 -6.64 -15.91
N GLY A 293 -6.32 -7.14 -15.21
CA GLY A 293 -7.68 -6.63 -15.28
C GLY A 293 -8.30 -6.60 -16.69
N ASP A 294 -9.36 -5.81 -16.86
CA ASP A 294 -10.06 -5.69 -18.14
C ASP A 294 -9.33 -4.71 -19.09
N PRO A 295 -9.09 -5.10 -20.36
CA PRO A 295 -8.57 -4.18 -21.37
C PRO A 295 -9.41 -2.89 -21.55
N ALA A 296 -10.71 -2.93 -21.25
CA ALA A 296 -11.59 -1.76 -21.31
C ALA A 296 -11.22 -0.64 -20.35
N ASP A 297 -10.48 -0.93 -19.26
CA ASP A 297 -10.02 0.06 -18.28
C ASP A 297 -8.86 0.94 -18.77
N GLY A 298 -8.41 0.76 -20.00
CA GLY A 298 -7.29 1.52 -20.57
C GLY A 298 -5.91 0.98 -20.19
N PRO A 299 -4.83 1.69 -20.56
CA PRO A 299 -3.47 1.22 -20.35
C PRO A 299 -3.08 1.25 -18.87
N LEU A 300 -2.21 0.30 -18.45
CA LEU A 300 -1.57 0.34 -17.15
C LEU A 300 -0.65 1.56 -17.03
N GLY A 301 -0.76 2.29 -15.93
CA GLY A 301 0.10 3.43 -15.62
C GLY A 301 1.53 3.04 -15.25
N VAL A 302 1.75 1.78 -14.86
CA VAL A 302 3.05 1.23 -14.43
C VAL A 302 3.28 -0.09 -15.15
N GLN A 303 4.53 -0.43 -15.44
CA GLN A 303 4.90 -1.73 -16.03
C GLN A 303 5.84 -2.48 -15.08
N PRO A 304 5.80 -3.84 -15.08
CA PRO A 304 6.78 -4.63 -14.37
C PRO A 304 8.21 -4.25 -14.76
N PRO A 305 9.15 -4.23 -13.80
CA PRO A 305 10.53 -3.85 -14.07
C PRO A 305 11.32 -4.99 -14.75
N ASN A 306 12.35 -4.62 -15.50
CA ASN A 306 13.44 -5.55 -15.77
C ASN A 306 14.28 -5.70 -14.51
N THR A 307 14.69 -6.94 -14.19
CA THR A 307 15.56 -7.24 -13.05
C THR A 307 16.80 -8.03 -13.50
N GLN A 308 17.58 -8.54 -12.55
CA GLN A 308 18.73 -9.41 -12.89
C GLN A 308 18.31 -10.56 -13.80
N TYR A 309 17.24 -11.27 -13.43
CA TYR A 309 16.80 -12.48 -14.14
C TYR A 309 15.56 -12.24 -15.02
N GLN A 310 14.75 -11.24 -14.70
CA GLN A 310 13.50 -10.95 -15.40
C GLN A 310 13.70 -10.00 -16.58
N ARG A 311 13.07 -10.32 -17.71
CA ARG A 311 12.89 -9.42 -18.85
C ARG A 311 11.42 -9.30 -19.19
N VAL A 312 10.99 -8.09 -19.50
CA VAL A 312 9.60 -7.73 -19.77
C VAL A 312 9.44 -7.37 -21.24
N ALA A 313 8.48 -7.97 -21.90
CA ALA A 313 8.05 -7.60 -23.23
C ALA A 313 6.57 -7.22 -23.20
N ARG A 314 6.25 -6.01 -23.65
CA ARG A 314 4.88 -5.54 -23.76
C ARG A 314 4.17 -6.27 -24.90
N LEU A 315 2.99 -6.84 -24.63
CA LEU A 315 2.14 -7.50 -25.63
C LEU A 315 0.86 -6.70 -25.93
N GLY A 316 0.55 -5.71 -25.11
CA GLY A 316 -0.64 -4.87 -25.20
C GLY A 316 -0.70 -3.89 -24.03
N ASP A 317 -1.80 -3.17 -23.90
CA ASP A 317 -1.95 -2.15 -22.85
C ASP A 317 -1.97 -2.74 -21.44
N ARG A 318 -2.56 -3.92 -21.29
CA ARG A 318 -2.66 -4.65 -20.01
C ARG A 318 -2.09 -6.07 -20.10
N ARG A 319 -1.22 -6.35 -21.05
CA ARG A 319 -0.63 -7.67 -21.22
C ARG A 319 0.86 -7.60 -21.45
N VAL A 320 1.61 -8.36 -20.66
CA VAL A 320 3.06 -8.45 -20.76
C VAL A 320 3.51 -9.91 -20.78
N ARG A 321 4.69 -10.13 -21.35
CA ARG A 321 5.41 -11.41 -21.22
C ARG A 321 6.61 -11.19 -20.34
N LEU A 322 6.73 -12.01 -19.29
CA LEU A 322 7.90 -12.09 -18.44
C LEU A 322 8.74 -13.30 -18.83
N THR A 323 10.02 -13.08 -19.03
CA THR A 323 11.00 -14.16 -19.21
C THR A 323 11.96 -14.13 -18.04
N ILE A 324 11.95 -15.16 -17.21
CA ILE A 324 12.84 -15.34 -16.07
C ILE A 324 13.91 -16.38 -16.47
N ASP A 325 15.15 -15.95 -16.63
CA ASP A 325 16.28 -16.83 -16.99
C ASP A 325 17.33 -16.82 -15.86
N MET A 326 17.35 -17.88 -15.08
CA MET A 326 18.24 -18.07 -13.93
C MET A 326 19.71 -18.26 -14.34
N ARG A 327 19.99 -18.53 -15.64
CA ARG A 327 21.35 -18.66 -16.19
C ARG A 327 21.95 -17.32 -16.60
N ARG A 328 21.14 -16.26 -16.58
CA ARG A 328 21.56 -14.95 -17.08
C ARG A 328 22.64 -14.36 -16.18
N ALA A 329 23.77 -14.03 -16.78
CA ALA A 329 24.78 -13.22 -16.11
C ALA A 329 24.24 -11.81 -15.80
N PRO A 330 24.70 -11.16 -14.74
CA PRO A 330 24.37 -9.77 -14.46
C PRO A 330 24.71 -8.87 -15.65
N ASP A 331 23.78 -7.99 -16.01
CA ASP A 331 24.00 -6.97 -17.04
C ASP A 331 24.56 -5.70 -16.36
N LEU A 332 25.86 -5.58 -16.37
CA LEU A 332 26.58 -4.49 -15.72
C LEU A 332 26.41 -3.15 -16.43
N ALA A 333 26.11 -3.19 -17.73
CA ALA A 333 26.00 -1.98 -18.57
C ALA A 333 24.56 -1.45 -18.65
N GLY A 334 23.56 -2.28 -18.36
CA GLY A 334 22.14 -1.97 -18.55
C GLY A 334 21.38 -1.55 -17.29
N ALA A 335 22.05 -1.48 -16.15
CA ALA A 335 21.38 -1.06 -14.90
C ALA A 335 21.74 0.40 -14.58
N ASP A 336 20.70 1.23 -14.38
CA ASP A 336 20.91 2.58 -13.88
C ASP A 336 21.53 2.55 -12.48
N PRO A 337 22.55 3.39 -12.21
CA PRO A 337 23.13 3.53 -10.87
C PRO A 337 22.05 3.93 -9.87
N PRO A 338 22.13 3.43 -8.61
CA PRO A 338 21.15 3.79 -7.60
C PRO A 338 21.24 5.26 -7.23
N GLY A 339 20.08 5.94 -7.17
CA GLY A 339 19.98 7.27 -6.57
C GLY A 339 20.06 7.23 -5.04
N ASP A 340 20.19 8.40 -4.43
CA ASP A 340 20.35 8.58 -2.97
C ASP A 340 19.20 7.97 -2.15
N ALA A 341 18.00 7.89 -2.71
CA ALA A 341 16.84 7.30 -2.06
C ALA A 341 17.08 5.84 -1.61
N TYR A 342 17.92 5.11 -2.31
CA TYR A 342 18.22 3.70 -1.99
C TYR A 342 19.28 3.52 -0.89
N LEU A 343 19.84 4.63 -0.40
CA LEU A 343 20.72 4.69 0.78
C LEU A 343 20.07 5.45 1.95
N ALA A 344 19.04 6.23 1.67
CA ALA A 344 18.39 7.06 2.68
C ALA A 344 17.68 6.22 3.75
N ALA A 345 17.67 6.72 4.97
CA ALA A 345 16.79 6.20 6.01
C ALA A 345 15.35 6.63 5.74
N SER A 346 14.40 5.77 6.09
CA SER A 346 12.98 6.09 6.15
C SER A 346 12.40 5.55 7.45
N ILE A 347 11.10 5.76 7.69
CA ILE A 347 10.43 5.15 8.83
C ILE A 347 10.54 3.64 8.76
N ALA A 348 10.19 3.04 7.63
CA ALA A 348 10.23 1.59 7.45
C ALA A 348 11.67 1.05 7.46
N VAL A 349 12.58 1.69 6.69
CA VAL A 349 13.98 1.25 6.54
C VAL A 349 14.90 2.09 7.43
N ASP A 350 14.78 1.91 8.71
CA ASP A 350 15.45 2.70 9.75
C ASP A 350 16.86 2.19 10.07
N HIS A 351 17.69 2.07 9.06
CA HIS A 351 19.04 1.48 9.10
C HIS A 351 20.01 2.13 10.09
N THR A 352 19.71 3.33 10.58
CA THR A 352 20.52 4.03 11.59
C THR A 352 20.23 3.60 13.02
N ASP A 353 19.17 2.80 13.25
CA ASP A 353 18.82 2.29 14.57
C ASP A 353 19.95 1.40 15.15
N PRO A 354 20.30 1.57 16.45
CA PRO A 354 21.38 0.82 17.09
C PRO A 354 21.23 -0.70 17.02
N VAL A 355 19.99 -1.22 17.01
CA VAL A 355 19.73 -2.66 16.90
C VAL A 355 20.08 -3.15 15.50
N VAL A 356 19.59 -2.48 14.44
CA VAL A 356 19.93 -2.80 13.05
C VAL A 356 21.44 -2.71 12.82
N GLN A 357 22.07 -1.63 13.30
CA GLN A 357 23.52 -1.47 13.25
C GLN A 357 24.27 -2.59 13.98
N GLY A 358 23.74 -3.05 15.12
CA GLY A 358 24.29 -4.16 15.89
C GLY A 358 24.26 -5.48 15.13
N LEU A 359 23.10 -5.80 14.52
CA LEU A 359 22.92 -7.00 13.69
C LEU A 359 23.83 -6.95 12.46
N THR A 360 23.90 -5.80 11.80
CA THR A 360 24.78 -5.56 10.64
C THR A 360 26.24 -5.83 10.96
N ARG A 361 26.75 -5.27 12.08
CA ARG A 361 28.14 -5.53 12.53
C ARG A 361 28.35 -7.01 12.85
N ARG A 362 27.38 -7.68 13.46
CA ARG A 362 27.47 -9.11 13.77
C ARG A 362 27.62 -9.95 12.50
N VAL A 363 26.84 -9.69 11.46
CA VAL A 363 26.96 -10.40 10.18
C VAL A 363 28.30 -10.11 9.51
N ALA A 364 28.69 -8.85 9.42
CA ALA A 364 29.98 -8.45 8.84
C ALA A 364 31.17 -9.08 9.54
N GLY A 365 31.12 -9.20 10.87
CA GLY A 365 32.18 -9.83 11.67
C GLY A 365 32.36 -11.34 11.45
N GLN A 366 31.41 -12.00 10.78
CA GLN A 366 31.50 -13.42 10.40
C GLN A 366 32.11 -13.63 9.02
N LEU A 367 32.25 -12.58 8.23
CA LEU A 367 32.80 -12.62 6.89
C LEU A 367 34.32 -12.36 6.89
N LYS A 368 35.00 -12.75 5.82
CA LYS A 368 36.39 -12.40 5.59
C LYS A 368 36.56 -10.90 5.50
N ALA A 369 37.76 -10.39 5.82
CA ALA A 369 38.02 -8.95 5.83
C ALA A 369 37.87 -8.27 4.47
N ASP A 370 38.01 -9.00 3.38
CA ASP A 370 37.95 -8.56 1.99
C ASP A 370 36.62 -8.87 1.29
N HIS A 371 35.55 -9.18 2.08
CA HIS A 371 34.24 -9.47 1.51
C HIS A 371 33.65 -8.30 0.73
N GLY A 372 33.05 -8.60 -0.42
CA GLY A 372 32.35 -7.64 -1.26
C GLY A 372 30.86 -7.43 -0.87
N PRO A 373 30.18 -6.48 -1.54
CA PRO A 373 28.75 -6.23 -1.31
C PRO A 373 27.87 -7.49 -1.52
N ALA A 374 28.20 -8.32 -2.51
CA ALA A 374 27.46 -9.54 -2.80
C ALA A 374 27.59 -10.57 -1.66
N ASP A 375 28.78 -10.73 -1.09
CA ASP A 375 29.02 -11.66 0.02
C ASP A 375 28.23 -11.22 1.25
N PHE A 376 28.25 -9.91 1.56
CA PHE A 376 27.46 -9.36 2.66
C PHE A 376 25.96 -9.54 2.41
N ALA A 377 25.47 -9.27 1.20
CA ALA A 377 24.05 -9.41 0.86
C ALA A 377 23.55 -10.85 1.08
N ARG A 378 24.32 -11.85 0.64
CA ARG A 378 23.99 -13.27 0.88
C ARG A 378 24.06 -13.67 2.35
N ALA A 379 25.05 -13.18 3.09
CA ALA A 379 25.15 -13.47 4.51
C ALA A 379 24.02 -12.81 5.31
N ALA A 380 23.64 -11.59 4.95
CA ALA A 380 22.52 -10.88 5.56
C ALA A 380 21.18 -11.56 5.26
N GLU A 381 20.97 -12.03 4.01
CA GLU A 381 19.81 -12.83 3.61
C GLU A 381 19.63 -14.05 4.53
N LEU A 382 20.66 -14.88 4.66
CA LEU A 382 20.64 -16.06 5.53
C LEU A 382 20.44 -15.71 7.00
N PHE A 383 21.05 -14.61 7.45
CA PHE A 383 20.89 -14.14 8.81
C PHE A 383 19.45 -13.72 9.08
N VAL A 384 18.84 -12.88 8.22
CA VAL A 384 17.46 -12.40 8.39
C VAL A 384 16.50 -13.58 8.35
N ALA A 385 16.66 -14.52 7.42
CA ALA A 385 15.86 -15.74 7.34
C ALA A 385 15.87 -16.58 8.63
N SER A 386 16.98 -16.60 9.34
CA SER A 386 17.10 -17.28 10.64
C SER A 386 16.67 -16.42 11.82
N HIS A 387 16.69 -15.11 11.67
CA HIS A 387 16.38 -14.13 12.72
C HIS A 387 14.89 -13.89 12.85
N ILE A 388 14.22 -13.63 11.74
CA ILE A 388 12.75 -13.48 11.68
C ILE A 388 12.14 -14.88 11.77
N ARG A 389 11.24 -15.04 12.70
CA ARG A 389 10.41 -16.25 12.81
C ARG A 389 9.07 -15.92 12.19
N GLY A 390 8.52 -16.82 11.39
CA GLY A 390 7.18 -16.67 10.86
C GLY A 390 6.25 -16.27 12.00
N GLY A 391 5.65 -15.13 11.90
CA GLY A 391 4.85 -14.51 12.94
C GLY A 391 3.44 -14.24 12.47
N SER A 392 2.64 -13.80 13.37
CA SER A 392 1.26 -13.44 13.20
C SER A 392 1.13 -12.25 12.24
N LEU A 393 0.11 -12.28 11.39
CA LEU A 393 -0.42 -11.14 10.63
C LEU A 393 -0.73 -9.92 11.53
N SER A 394 -0.68 -10.11 12.86
CA SER A 394 -0.93 -9.06 13.84
C SER A 394 0.18 -8.01 13.94
N VAL A 395 1.33 -8.20 13.29
CA VAL A 395 2.46 -7.26 13.43
C VAL A 395 2.31 -6.07 12.49
N GLY A 396 1.53 -6.20 11.39
CA GLY A 396 1.36 -5.11 10.42
C GLY A 396 2.72 -4.61 9.91
N SER A 397 2.76 -3.51 9.15
CA SER A 397 3.97 -2.96 8.55
C SER A 397 5.02 -2.48 9.59
N ALA A 398 5.73 -3.41 10.26
CA ALA A 398 6.75 -3.08 11.24
C ALA A 398 7.99 -2.44 10.60
N THR A 399 8.64 -1.53 11.32
CA THR A 399 9.94 -0.98 10.90
C THR A 399 11.03 -2.05 10.96
N ALA A 400 12.14 -1.84 10.26
CA ALA A 400 13.29 -2.75 10.33
C ALA A 400 13.79 -2.96 11.77
N SER A 401 13.80 -1.91 12.60
CA SER A 401 14.22 -2.03 13.98
C SER A 401 13.22 -2.75 14.87
N GLU A 402 11.93 -2.62 14.62
CA GLU A 402 10.88 -3.39 15.31
C GLU A 402 10.97 -4.86 14.93
N ALA A 403 11.03 -5.19 13.64
CA ALA A 403 11.26 -6.55 13.16
C ALA A 403 12.56 -7.17 13.77
N ALA A 404 13.63 -6.39 13.85
CA ALA A 404 14.89 -6.81 14.48
C ALA A 404 14.73 -7.14 15.98
N ARG A 405 13.89 -6.41 16.73
CA ARG A 405 13.66 -6.61 18.17
C ARG A 405 12.67 -7.73 18.45
N THR A 406 11.54 -7.71 17.78
CA THR A 406 10.46 -8.70 17.99
C THR A 406 10.84 -10.05 17.42
N ARG A 407 11.62 -10.05 16.33
CA ARG A 407 11.99 -11.23 15.55
C ARG A 407 10.75 -11.93 14.96
N GLU A 408 9.69 -11.20 14.81
CA GLU A 408 8.42 -11.61 14.22
C GLU A 408 8.17 -10.80 12.95
N GLY A 409 7.51 -11.41 11.98
CA GLY A 409 7.17 -10.78 10.73
C GLY A 409 7.00 -11.79 9.60
N ASP A 410 6.61 -11.28 8.45
CA ASP A 410 6.42 -12.03 7.22
C ASP A 410 7.46 -11.62 6.15
N CYS A 411 7.08 -11.68 4.88
CA CYS A 411 7.95 -11.28 3.77
C CYS A 411 8.28 -9.77 3.81
N THR A 412 7.37 -8.93 4.30
CA THR A 412 7.57 -7.48 4.37
C THR A 412 8.62 -7.12 5.39
N GLU A 413 8.51 -7.60 6.64
CA GLU A 413 9.49 -7.37 7.70
C GLU A 413 10.84 -7.95 7.34
N SER A 414 10.86 -9.12 6.71
CA SER A 414 12.09 -9.75 6.22
C SER A 414 12.78 -8.89 5.16
N ALA A 415 12.01 -8.38 4.18
CA ALA A 415 12.55 -7.52 3.13
C ALA A 415 13.04 -6.18 3.67
N VAL A 416 12.27 -5.54 4.55
CA VAL A 416 12.60 -4.23 5.14
C VAL A 416 13.81 -4.32 6.05
N LEU A 417 13.91 -5.36 6.90
CA LEU A 417 15.10 -5.59 7.74
C LEU A 417 16.34 -5.86 6.90
N LEU A 418 16.22 -6.68 5.85
CA LEU A 418 17.35 -6.96 4.96
C LEU A 418 17.81 -5.68 4.24
N ALA A 419 16.88 -4.89 3.71
CA ALA A 419 17.19 -3.60 3.09
C ALA A 419 17.88 -2.64 4.07
N ALA A 420 17.44 -2.57 5.33
CA ALA A 420 18.06 -1.74 6.35
C ALA A 420 19.48 -2.21 6.70
N MET A 421 19.72 -3.51 6.82
CA MET A 421 21.07 -4.04 7.07
C MET A 421 22.03 -3.75 5.91
N LEU A 422 21.54 -3.79 4.66
CA LEU A 422 22.32 -3.42 3.48
C LEU A 422 22.68 -1.93 3.51
N ARG A 423 21.69 -1.03 3.74
CA ARG A 423 21.95 0.42 3.85
C ARG A 423 22.88 0.76 4.99
N ALA A 424 22.78 0.05 6.13
CA ALA A 424 23.70 0.21 7.25
C ALA A 424 25.16 -0.11 6.90
N ARG A 425 25.40 -0.87 5.82
CA ARG A 425 26.73 -1.15 5.23
C ARG A 425 27.09 -0.24 4.07
N GLY A 426 26.25 0.76 3.76
CA GLY A 426 26.44 1.63 2.60
C GLY A 426 26.15 0.92 1.26
N ILE A 427 25.43 -0.20 1.29
CA ILE A 427 24.99 -0.92 0.09
C ILE A 427 23.59 -0.43 -0.26
N PRO A 428 23.41 0.25 -1.41
CA PRO A 428 22.08 0.66 -1.86
C PRO A 428 21.14 -0.53 -1.96
N SER A 429 19.92 -0.38 -1.46
CA SER A 429 18.94 -1.45 -1.45
C SER A 429 17.54 -0.93 -1.73
N ARG A 430 16.70 -1.79 -2.32
CA ARG A 430 15.29 -1.53 -2.59
C ARG A 430 14.45 -2.77 -2.35
N CYS A 431 13.18 -2.58 -2.01
CA CYS A 431 12.22 -3.67 -1.93
C CYS A 431 11.53 -3.85 -3.29
N VAL A 432 11.14 -5.08 -3.57
CA VAL A 432 10.42 -5.48 -4.78
C VAL A 432 9.07 -6.02 -4.37
N TYR A 433 8.00 -5.47 -4.94
CA TYR A 433 6.66 -6.04 -4.87
C TYR A 433 6.46 -7.00 -6.04
N GLY A 434 5.90 -8.16 -5.78
CA GLY A 434 5.67 -9.12 -6.83
C GLY A 434 4.86 -10.33 -6.40
N LEU A 435 5.07 -11.41 -7.12
CA LEU A 435 4.50 -12.71 -6.82
C LEU A 435 5.62 -13.74 -6.66
N VAL A 436 5.40 -14.72 -5.80
CA VAL A 436 6.25 -15.91 -5.73
C VAL A 436 5.40 -17.16 -5.87
N TYR A 437 5.86 -18.11 -6.69
CA TYR A 437 5.21 -19.40 -6.84
C TYR A 437 5.59 -20.33 -5.69
N THR A 438 4.60 -20.94 -5.05
CA THR A 438 4.78 -21.98 -4.04
C THR A 438 4.16 -23.30 -4.49
N GLU A 439 4.91 -24.39 -4.33
CA GLU A 439 4.41 -25.76 -4.54
C GLU A 439 3.74 -26.30 -3.27
N ASP A 440 4.20 -25.83 -2.11
CA ASP A 440 3.59 -26.15 -0.84
C ASP A 440 2.18 -25.53 -0.75
N PRO A 441 1.23 -26.25 -0.15
CA PRO A 441 -0.11 -25.69 0.03
C PRO A 441 -0.07 -24.37 0.79
N PHE A 442 -0.56 -23.31 0.15
CA PHE A 442 -0.88 -22.06 0.78
C PHE A 442 -2.39 -22.02 0.98
N LEU A 443 -2.84 -21.99 2.25
CA LEU A 443 -4.25 -22.08 2.60
C LEU A 443 -4.95 -23.28 1.91
N ASP A 444 -4.32 -24.45 1.98
CA ASP A 444 -4.76 -25.69 1.34
C ASP A 444 -4.79 -25.68 -0.20
N GLN A 445 -4.21 -24.66 -0.84
CA GLN A 445 -4.13 -24.52 -2.30
C GLN A 445 -2.68 -24.72 -2.77
N PRO A 446 -2.34 -25.88 -3.34
CA PRO A 446 -1.01 -26.13 -3.89
C PRO A 446 -0.84 -25.48 -5.27
N GLY A 447 0.39 -25.09 -5.58
CA GLY A 447 0.75 -24.64 -6.92
C GLY A 447 0.15 -23.28 -7.29
N VAL A 448 0.27 -22.31 -6.41
CA VAL A 448 -0.24 -20.93 -6.60
C VAL A 448 0.89 -19.91 -6.54
N PHE A 449 0.66 -18.76 -7.16
CA PHE A 449 1.43 -17.56 -6.90
C PHE A 449 0.81 -16.82 -5.72
N VAL A 450 1.64 -16.37 -4.77
CA VAL A 450 1.23 -15.51 -3.65
C VAL A 450 1.88 -14.15 -3.79
N TYR A 451 1.20 -13.09 -3.35
CA TYR A 451 1.81 -11.77 -3.26
C TYR A 451 2.97 -11.80 -2.30
N HIS A 452 4.08 -11.19 -2.71
CA HIS A 452 5.34 -11.34 -2.01
C HIS A 452 6.21 -10.09 -2.12
N MET A 453 7.00 -9.83 -1.06
CA MET A 453 8.00 -8.78 -1.05
C MET A 453 9.37 -9.38 -0.78
N TRP A 454 10.38 -8.92 -1.56
CA TRP A 454 11.79 -9.28 -1.35
C TRP A 454 12.69 -8.08 -1.56
N THR A 455 14.00 -8.27 -1.43
CA THR A 455 14.97 -7.19 -1.48
C THR A 455 15.89 -7.33 -2.69
N GLN A 456 16.34 -6.19 -3.22
CA GLN A 456 17.45 -6.13 -4.16
C GLN A 456 18.59 -5.31 -3.55
N ALA A 457 19.82 -5.82 -3.66
CA ALA A 457 21.05 -5.15 -3.25
C ALA A 457 21.83 -4.67 -4.48
N TRP A 458 22.34 -3.45 -4.47
CA TRP A 458 23.24 -3.00 -5.51
C TRP A 458 24.64 -3.57 -5.32
N VAL A 459 25.09 -4.32 -6.30
CA VAL A 459 26.45 -4.89 -6.34
C VAL A 459 27.24 -4.14 -7.41
N SER A 460 28.21 -3.33 -6.97
CA SER A 460 29.15 -2.67 -7.88
C SER A 460 30.08 -3.69 -8.51
N ALA A 461 30.30 -3.58 -9.81
CA ALA A 461 31.38 -4.29 -10.45
C ALA A 461 32.71 -3.78 -9.91
N PRO A 462 33.76 -4.62 -9.82
CA PRO A 462 35.10 -4.14 -9.58
C PRO A 462 35.44 -3.10 -10.66
N SER A 463 35.61 -1.84 -10.25
CA SER A 463 36.10 -0.83 -11.19
C SER A 463 37.51 -1.25 -11.60
N PRO A 464 37.83 -1.33 -12.90
CA PRO A 464 39.23 -1.42 -13.29
C PRO A 464 39.91 -0.19 -12.70
N ALA A 465 40.85 -0.39 -11.79
CA ALA A 465 41.53 0.67 -11.05
C ALA A 465 42.25 1.71 -11.97
N ASP A 466 42.24 1.48 -13.29
CA ASP A 466 43.01 2.21 -14.27
C ASP A 466 42.19 2.69 -15.50
N ASP A 467 40.85 2.72 -15.46
CA ASP A 467 40.08 3.33 -16.56
C ASP A 467 39.71 4.78 -16.24
N PRO A 468 40.49 5.78 -16.75
CA PRO A 468 40.19 7.19 -16.53
C PRO A 468 38.89 7.67 -17.21
N ASN A 469 38.22 6.81 -18.00
CA ASN A 469 36.97 7.11 -18.71
C ASN A 469 35.76 6.42 -18.08
N ALA A 470 35.91 5.71 -16.96
CA ALA A 470 34.78 5.11 -16.24
C ALA A 470 33.89 6.22 -15.67
N THR A 471 32.83 6.59 -16.39
CA THR A 471 31.96 7.74 -16.09
C THR A 471 30.86 7.45 -15.07
N ALA A 472 30.63 6.19 -14.70
CA ALA A 472 29.68 5.80 -13.64
C ALA A 472 30.07 4.44 -13.05
N PRO A 473 29.77 4.17 -11.76
CA PRO A 473 29.97 2.86 -11.18
C PRO A 473 29.06 1.85 -11.89
N GLN A 474 29.66 0.92 -12.62
CA GLN A 474 28.93 -0.21 -13.20
C GLN A 474 28.53 -1.17 -12.08
N GLY A 475 27.32 -1.73 -12.20
CA GLY A 475 26.82 -2.65 -11.19
C GLY A 475 25.47 -3.25 -11.63
N TYR A 476 24.89 -4.01 -10.75
CA TYR A 476 23.58 -4.61 -10.99
C TYR A 476 22.80 -4.75 -9.68
N TRP A 477 21.49 -4.86 -9.80
CA TRP A 477 20.60 -5.18 -8.69
C TRP A 477 20.54 -6.68 -8.49
N MET A 478 21.18 -7.17 -7.42
CA MET A 478 21.21 -8.57 -7.03
C MET A 478 19.94 -8.93 -6.26
N GLU A 479 19.27 -9.98 -6.68
CA GLU A 479 18.09 -10.52 -5.99
C GLU A 479 18.49 -11.25 -4.71
N VAL A 480 17.84 -10.90 -3.59
CA VAL A 480 17.98 -11.54 -2.27
C VAL A 480 16.62 -11.64 -1.60
N ASP A 481 16.27 -12.84 -1.14
CA ASP A 481 14.99 -13.12 -0.51
C ASP A 481 15.17 -13.89 0.79
N ALA A 482 15.02 -13.19 1.91
CA ALA A 482 15.18 -13.78 3.24
C ALA A 482 13.95 -14.59 3.68
N ALA A 483 12.78 -14.33 3.14
CA ALA A 483 11.56 -15.04 3.53
C ALA A 483 11.47 -16.43 2.87
N MET A 484 11.86 -16.53 1.58
CA MET A 484 11.81 -17.79 0.81
C MET A 484 13.16 -18.51 0.72
N LEU A 485 14.22 -17.96 1.35
CA LEU A 485 15.59 -18.50 1.29
C LEU A 485 16.10 -18.71 -0.13
N GLY A 486 16.01 -17.66 -0.92
CA GLY A 486 16.58 -17.56 -2.26
C GLY A 486 15.57 -17.29 -3.37
N TYR A 487 16.12 -16.82 -4.47
CA TYR A 487 15.37 -16.44 -5.65
C TYR A 487 15.21 -17.61 -6.62
N THR A 488 14.02 -17.78 -7.21
CA THR A 488 13.70 -18.83 -8.18
C THR A 488 13.06 -18.26 -9.44
N ALA A 489 12.90 -19.09 -10.47
CA ALA A 489 12.15 -18.70 -11.66
C ALA A 489 10.64 -18.48 -11.41
N GLY A 490 10.17 -18.69 -10.19
CA GLY A 490 8.82 -18.39 -9.72
C GLY A 490 8.64 -16.99 -9.15
N HIS A 491 9.69 -16.15 -9.07
CA HIS A 491 9.56 -14.74 -8.63
C HIS A 491 9.22 -13.85 -9.81
N LEU A 492 8.08 -13.18 -9.75
CA LEU A 492 7.60 -12.26 -10.77
C LEU A 492 7.57 -10.85 -10.19
N ALA A 493 8.55 -10.01 -10.54
CA ALA A 493 8.62 -8.63 -10.06
C ALA A 493 7.56 -7.78 -10.78
N LEU A 494 6.71 -7.10 -10.02
CA LEU A 494 5.66 -6.20 -10.52
C LEU A 494 6.02 -4.72 -10.30
N GLY A 495 6.78 -4.40 -9.25
CA GLY A 495 7.23 -3.05 -8.96
C GLY A 495 8.42 -3.02 -8.00
N VAL A 496 9.06 -1.86 -7.89
CA VAL A 496 10.17 -1.62 -6.95
C VAL A 496 9.93 -0.35 -6.16
N THR A 497 10.39 -0.30 -4.92
CA THR A 497 10.27 0.85 -4.04
C THR A 497 11.53 1.05 -3.21
N ALA A 498 11.90 2.30 -2.96
CA ALA A 498 12.92 2.64 -1.98
C ALA A 498 12.40 2.53 -0.53
N MET A 499 11.12 2.27 -0.32
CA MET A 499 10.45 2.36 0.99
C MET A 499 10.67 3.74 1.65
N GLY A 500 10.66 4.79 0.83
CA GLY A 500 10.81 6.19 1.23
C GLY A 500 9.49 6.80 1.71
N GLU A 501 9.44 8.12 1.77
CA GLU A 501 8.28 8.88 2.22
C GLU A 501 7.03 8.70 1.33
N ASN A 502 7.21 8.28 0.07
CA ASN A 502 6.13 8.07 -0.91
C ASN A 502 5.80 6.58 -1.11
N ALA A 503 6.23 5.70 -0.20
CA ALA A 503 6.05 4.25 -0.36
C ALA A 503 4.57 3.84 -0.54
N GLU A 504 3.65 4.49 0.17
CA GLU A 504 2.20 4.25 0.02
C GLU A 504 1.68 4.66 -1.36
N ALA A 505 2.08 5.83 -1.84
CA ALA A 505 1.71 6.28 -3.19
C ALA A 505 2.31 5.37 -4.29
N GLU A 506 3.49 4.80 -4.04
CA GLU A 506 4.10 3.80 -4.92
C GLU A 506 3.31 2.49 -4.90
N ALA A 507 2.89 2.02 -3.72
CA ALA A 507 2.06 0.82 -3.57
C ALA A 507 0.69 0.99 -4.24
N LEU A 508 0.02 2.14 -4.07
CA LEU A 508 -1.25 2.44 -4.71
C LEU A 508 -1.20 2.35 -6.25
N ARG A 509 -0.07 2.70 -6.86
CA ARG A 509 0.12 2.55 -8.32
C ARG A 509 0.15 1.09 -8.78
N LEU A 510 0.42 0.15 -7.87
CA LEU A 510 0.45 -1.28 -8.17
C LEU A 510 -0.92 -1.94 -8.02
N VAL A 511 -1.87 -1.31 -7.34
CA VAL A 511 -3.22 -1.85 -7.14
C VAL A 511 -3.88 -2.28 -8.46
N PRO A 512 -3.85 -1.48 -9.55
CA PRO A 512 -4.41 -1.90 -10.83
C PRO A 512 -3.69 -3.09 -11.47
N MET A 513 -2.47 -3.42 -11.02
CA MET A 513 -1.69 -4.56 -11.50
C MET A 513 -2.01 -5.85 -10.73
N THR A 514 -2.56 -5.73 -9.54
CA THR A 514 -2.93 -6.87 -8.70
C THR A 514 -4.38 -7.28 -8.88
N ALA A 515 -5.22 -6.33 -9.31
CA ALA A 515 -6.62 -6.56 -9.60
C ALA A 515 -6.78 -7.48 -10.83
N ASP A 516 -7.53 -8.56 -10.70
CA ASP A 516 -7.84 -9.52 -11.77
C ASP A 516 -6.60 -10.01 -12.56
N LEU A 517 -5.49 -10.20 -11.85
CA LEU A 517 -4.25 -10.65 -12.45
C LEU A 517 -4.35 -12.13 -12.86
N ALA A 518 -4.20 -12.40 -14.14
CA ALA A 518 -4.10 -13.76 -14.68
C ALA A 518 -2.66 -14.08 -15.08
N VAL A 519 -2.18 -15.26 -14.67
CA VAL A 519 -0.85 -15.76 -15.01
C VAL A 519 -0.99 -17.00 -15.88
N LYS A 520 -0.43 -16.94 -17.10
CA LYS A 520 -0.35 -18.06 -18.03
C LYS A 520 1.10 -18.55 -18.15
N VAL A 521 1.31 -19.84 -17.96
CA VAL A 521 2.64 -20.49 -18.07
C VAL A 521 2.90 -20.88 -19.52
N ILE A 522 3.78 -20.16 -20.22
CA ILE A 522 4.08 -20.39 -21.63
C ILE A 522 5.17 -21.44 -21.82
N ARG A 523 6.26 -21.33 -21.05
CA ARG A 523 7.43 -22.22 -21.20
C ARG A 523 8.12 -22.42 -19.85
N ILE A 524 8.54 -23.65 -19.59
CA ILE A 524 9.36 -24.04 -18.44
C ILE A 524 10.53 -24.91 -18.93
N GLU A 525 11.76 -24.56 -18.54
CA GLU A 525 12.98 -25.38 -18.77
C GLU A 525 13.66 -25.62 -17.41
N ARG A 526 14.04 -26.85 -17.16
CA ARG A 526 14.75 -27.31 -15.95
C ARG A 526 16.24 -27.46 -16.16
#